data_f2777de54bd0883fa0c112188b891e03
#
_entry.id   f2777de54bd0883fa0c112188b891e03
#
_cell.length_a   1.000
_cell.length_b   1.000
_cell.length_c   1.000
_cell.angle_alpha   90.00
_cell.angle_beta   90.00
_cell.angle_gamma   90.00
#
_symmetry.space_group_name_H-M   'P 1'
#
loop_
_entity.id
_entity.type
_entity.pdbx_description
1 polymer ?
#
loop_
_entity_poly.entity_id
_entity_poly.type
_entity_poly.pdbx_seq_one_letter_code
_entity_poly.pdbx_strand_id
1 'polypeptide(L)'
;MKSSVYQLPESKEIFIQAAKTVKYWLENIQQMQKQGIGLYIYSNTKGSGKTRLVCSMANEMIEKHQKSVKFTTSLKILDEIKSTWEERGKNAENKLISDLTYADILIIDDFGAESGKDWINEKFYGIINGRYVDKKTTIFTSNYPISRLKYDDRITNRILERSLEIPFPEESVREHIADAMKQELIKKIQGGENGKQA
;
A
#
# COMPACT_ATOMS: atom_id res chain seq x y z
N MET A 1 -11.51 5.27 -6.41
CA MET A 1 -12.50 4.56 -5.55
C MET A 1 -13.54 5.56 -5.10
N LYS A 2 -14.82 5.18 -4.95
CA LYS A 2 -15.91 6.08 -4.53
C LYS A 2 -16.38 5.68 -3.13
N SER A 3 -16.85 6.65 -2.32
CA SER A 3 -17.43 6.39 -0.99
C SER A 3 -18.68 5.49 -1.03
N SER A 4 -19.35 5.45 -2.18
CA SER A 4 -20.56 4.65 -2.40
C SER A 4 -20.36 3.12 -2.29
N VAL A 5 -19.11 2.64 -2.28
CA VAL A 5 -18.84 1.20 -2.07
C VAL A 5 -18.96 0.78 -0.60
N TYR A 6 -18.94 1.72 0.34
CA TYR A 6 -19.18 1.46 1.75
C TYR A 6 -20.66 1.61 2.08
N GLN A 7 -21.18 0.73 2.90
CA GLN A 7 -22.58 0.77 3.31
C GLN A 7 -22.75 1.56 4.61
N LEU A 8 -21.84 1.38 5.58
CA LEU A 8 -21.91 2.02 6.87
C LEU A 8 -21.62 3.54 6.75
N PRO A 9 -22.44 4.41 7.36
CA PRO A 9 -22.22 5.85 7.35
C PRO A 9 -20.83 6.26 7.87
N GLU A 10 -20.38 5.65 8.96
CA GLU A 10 -19.08 5.87 9.56
C GLU A 10 -17.94 5.51 8.59
N SER A 11 -18.04 4.37 7.91
CA SER A 11 -17.07 3.96 6.89
C SER A 11 -16.99 4.95 5.73
N LYS A 12 -18.13 5.52 5.31
CA LYS A 12 -18.16 6.56 4.28
C LYS A 12 -17.44 7.83 4.73
N GLU A 13 -17.67 8.24 5.96
CA GLU A 13 -17.03 9.43 6.52
C GLU A 13 -15.51 9.25 6.65
N ILE A 14 -15.06 8.13 7.22
CA ILE A 14 -13.63 7.78 7.31
C ILE A 14 -12.99 7.77 5.91
N PHE A 15 -13.66 7.15 4.93
CA PHE A 15 -13.15 7.14 3.56
C PHE A 15 -13.04 8.55 2.96
N ILE A 16 -14.02 9.42 3.19
CA ILE A 16 -13.99 10.80 2.69
C ILE A 16 -12.81 11.57 3.28
N GLN A 17 -12.54 11.41 4.58
CA GLN A 17 -11.39 12.05 5.22
C GLN A 17 -10.06 11.49 4.69
N ALA A 18 -9.93 10.17 4.58
CA ALA A 18 -8.76 9.54 3.98
C ALA A 18 -8.52 10.02 2.54
N ALA A 19 -9.58 10.09 1.73
CA ALA A 19 -9.50 10.56 0.35
C ALA A 19 -9.08 12.03 0.25
N LYS A 20 -9.55 12.92 1.16
CA LYS A 20 -9.11 14.30 1.23
C LYS A 20 -7.62 14.41 1.55
N THR A 21 -7.14 13.66 2.54
CA THR A 21 -5.71 13.64 2.91
C THR A 21 -4.84 13.14 1.77
N VAL A 22 -5.24 12.05 1.11
CA VAL A 22 -4.52 11.49 -0.04
C VAL A 22 -4.50 12.49 -1.21
N LYS A 23 -5.63 13.13 -1.49
CA LYS A 23 -5.72 14.15 -2.54
C LYS A 23 -4.77 15.33 -2.26
N TYR A 24 -4.80 15.86 -1.05
CA TYR A 24 -3.88 16.93 -0.64
C TYR A 24 -2.42 16.51 -0.80
N TRP A 25 -2.08 15.26 -0.38
CA TRP A 25 -0.74 14.73 -0.51
C TRP A 25 -0.29 14.64 -1.97
N LEU A 26 -1.16 14.16 -2.88
CA LEU A 26 -0.88 14.07 -4.31
C LEU A 26 -0.72 15.44 -4.97
N GLU A 27 -1.57 16.40 -4.64
CA GLU A 27 -1.49 17.78 -5.14
C GLU A 27 -0.19 18.48 -4.71
N ASN A 28 0.37 18.07 -3.55
CA ASN A 28 1.62 18.62 -3.01
C ASN A 28 2.80 17.63 -3.08
N ILE A 29 2.77 16.67 -4.00
CA ILE A 29 3.72 15.55 -4.07
C ILE A 29 5.19 15.98 -4.12
N GLN A 30 5.51 17.07 -4.80
CA GLN A 30 6.89 17.59 -4.88
C GLN A 30 7.41 18.03 -3.50
N GLN A 31 6.58 18.72 -2.73
CA GLN A 31 6.92 19.14 -1.38
C GLN A 31 7.04 17.95 -0.43
N MET A 32 6.10 17.00 -0.52
CA MET A 32 6.10 15.77 0.28
C MET A 32 7.36 14.93 0.02
N GLN A 33 7.75 14.76 -1.24
CA GLN A 33 9.00 14.09 -1.60
C GLN A 33 10.24 14.83 -1.08
N LYS A 34 10.30 16.15 -1.21
CA LYS A 34 11.44 16.94 -0.70
C LYS A 34 11.64 16.78 0.81
N GLN A 35 10.54 16.59 1.53
CA GLN A 35 10.57 16.37 2.99
C GLN A 35 10.68 14.90 3.37
N GLY A 36 10.53 13.97 2.42
CA GLY A 36 10.50 12.53 2.66
C GLY A 36 9.23 12.06 3.39
N ILE A 37 8.13 12.81 3.27
CA ILE A 37 6.86 12.50 3.92
C ILE A 37 6.04 11.56 3.05
N GLY A 38 5.77 10.38 3.55
CA GLY A 38 4.91 9.37 2.95
C GLY A 38 3.56 9.24 3.64
N LEU A 39 2.90 8.11 3.41
CA LEU A 39 1.59 7.79 4.00
C LEU A 39 1.64 6.42 4.66
N TYR A 40 0.93 6.26 5.76
CA TYR A 40 0.69 4.98 6.40
C TYR A 40 -0.83 4.76 6.51
N ILE A 41 -1.38 3.92 5.63
CA ILE A 41 -2.83 3.70 5.50
C ILE A 41 -3.17 2.38 6.16
N TYR A 42 -4.00 2.41 7.21
CA TYR A 42 -4.30 1.21 7.97
C TYR A 42 -5.80 1.02 8.22
N SER A 43 -6.19 -0.24 8.37
CA SER A 43 -7.50 -0.69 8.82
C SER A 43 -7.35 -2.11 9.33
N ASN A 44 -7.93 -2.44 10.48
CA ASN A 44 -7.89 -3.82 11.01
C ASN A 44 -8.71 -4.78 10.14
N THR A 45 -9.61 -4.23 9.31
CA THR A 45 -10.45 -5.03 8.39
C THR A 45 -9.72 -5.34 7.10
N LYS A 46 -9.59 -6.65 6.82
CA LYS A 46 -9.12 -7.13 5.53
C LYS A 46 -10.17 -6.85 4.44
N GLY A 47 -9.69 -6.46 3.25
CA GLY A 47 -10.61 -6.20 2.14
C GLY A 47 -11.28 -4.83 2.16
N SER A 48 -10.89 -3.92 3.05
CA SER A 48 -11.41 -2.55 3.13
C SER A 48 -11.06 -1.66 1.92
N GLY A 49 -10.15 -2.07 1.04
CA GLY A 49 -9.80 -1.35 -0.19
C GLY A 49 -8.48 -0.58 -0.12
N LYS A 50 -7.66 -0.76 0.92
CA LYS A 50 -6.33 -0.11 1.07
C LYS A 50 -5.44 -0.29 -0.16
N THR A 51 -5.20 -1.53 -0.56
CA THR A 51 -4.40 -1.86 -1.76
C THR A 51 -4.94 -1.18 -3.01
N ARG A 52 -6.27 -1.16 -3.19
CA ARG A 52 -6.90 -0.50 -4.35
C ARG A 52 -6.64 1.01 -4.35
N LEU A 53 -6.67 1.64 -3.18
CA LEU A 53 -6.36 3.05 -3.04
C LEU A 53 -4.91 3.33 -3.46
N VAL A 54 -3.93 2.61 -2.90
CA VAL A 54 -2.51 2.86 -3.22
C VAL A 54 -2.15 2.51 -4.66
N CYS A 55 -2.81 1.51 -5.28
CA CYS A 55 -2.66 1.26 -6.72
C CYS A 55 -3.20 2.44 -7.56
N SER A 56 -4.35 3.01 -7.17
CA SER A 56 -4.89 4.20 -7.86
C SER A 56 -3.97 5.40 -7.70
N MET A 57 -3.37 5.58 -6.51
CA MET A 57 -2.37 6.61 -6.26
C MET A 57 -1.10 6.40 -7.12
N ALA A 58 -0.61 5.15 -7.21
CA ALA A 58 0.56 4.82 -8.02
C ALA A 58 0.34 5.21 -9.49
N ASN A 59 -0.82 4.85 -10.06
CA ASN A 59 -1.17 5.23 -11.43
C ASN A 59 -1.21 6.76 -11.59
N GLU A 60 -1.84 7.47 -10.67
CA GLU A 60 -1.89 8.94 -10.72
C GLU A 60 -0.50 9.57 -10.60
N MET A 61 0.35 9.07 -9.72
CA MET A 61 1.74 9.53 -9.58
C MET A 61 2.55 9.32 -10.87
N ILE A 62 2.37 8.18 -11.55
CA ILE A 62 3.04 7.88 -12.82
C ILE A 62 2.48 8.74 -13.95
N GLU A 63 1.15 8.74 -14.15
CA GLU A 63 0.50 9.35 -15.32
C GLU A 63 0.49 10.87 -15.26
N LYS A 64 0.15 11.45 -14.09
CA LYS A 64 -0.01 12.90 -13.97
C LYS A 64 1.22 13.62 -13.45
N HIS A 65 1.97 12.95 -12.56
CA HIS A 65 3.13 13.57 -11.90
C HIS A 65 4.48 13.06 -12.43
N GLN A 66 4.47 12.11 -13.38
CA GLN A 66 5.67 11.54 -14.02
C GLN A 66 6.69 11.00 -13.00
N LYS A 67 6.19 10.37 -11.94
CA LYS A 67 7.03 9.81 -10.86
C LYS A 67 7.39 8.37 -11.12
N SER A 68 8.61 7.98 -10.72
CA SER A 68 9.01 6.58 -10.63
C SER A 68 8.48 6.00 -9.33
N VAL A 69 7.67 4.95 -9.44
CA VAL A 69 7.05 4.28 -8.29
C VAL A 69 7.41 2.80 -8.30
N LYS A 70 8.02 2.32 -7.21
CA LYS A 70 8.22 0.89 -6.98
C LYS A 70 7.12 0.37 -6.04
N PHE A 71 6.35 -0.60 -6.51
CA PHE A 71 5.29 -1.25 -5.75
C PHE A 71 5.68 -2.69 -5.41
N THR A 72 5.55 -3.07 -4.15
CA THR A 72 5.81 -4.44 -3.68
C THR A 72 4.99 -4.72 -2.41
N THR A 73 4.98 -5.97 -1.94
CA THR A 73 4.42 -6.32 -0.63
C THR A 73 5.54 -6.68 0.33
N SER A 74 5.30 -6.56 1.64
CA SER A 74 6.29 -6.96 2.66
C SER A 74 6.71 -8.42 2.52
N LEU A 75 5.76 -9.32 2.27
CA LEU A 75 6.06 -10.75 2.06
C LEU A 75 6.91 -10.98 0.81
N LYS A 76 6.61 -10.28 -0.31
CA LYS A 76 7.39 -10.41 -1.53
C LYS A 76 8.84 -9.96 -1.35
N ILE A 77 9.08 -8.87 -0.60
CA ILE A 77 10.43 -8.45 -0.24
C ILE A 77 11.19 -9.57 0.47
N LEU A 78 10.55 -10.20 1.47
CA LEU A 78 11.18 -11.28 2.25
C LEU A 78 11.43 -12.54 1.42
N ASP A 79 10.52 -12.89 0.52
CA ASP A 79 10.68 -14.05 -0.36
C ASP A 79 11.79 -13.80 -1.39
N GLU A 80 11.89 -12.60 -1.94
CA GLU A 80 13.00 -12.20 -2.82
C GLU A 80 14.34 -12.22 -2.07
N ILE A 81 14.40 -11.74 -0.81
CA ILE A 81 15.62 -11.84 0.02
C ILE A 81 16.01 -13.29 0.25
N LYS A 82 15.07 -14.17 0.64
CA LYS A 82 15.36 -15.59 0.85
C LYS A 82 15.87 -16.27 -0.42
N SER A 83 15.30 -15.97 -1.57
CA SER A 83 15.75 -16.54 -2.85
C SER A 83 17.21 -16.19 -3.19
N THR A 84 17.69 -15.04 -2.69
CA THR A 84 19.10 -14.69 -2.88
C THR A 84 20.07 -15.55 -2.06
N TRP A 85 19.61 -16.13 -0.96
CA TRP A 85 20.43 -17.00 -0.12
C TRP A 85 20.70 -18.35 -0.77
N GLU A 86 19.73 -18.85 -1.55
CA GLU A 86 19.80 -20.16 -2.19
C GLU A 86 20.52 -20.12 -3.55
N GLU A 87 20.29 -19.09 -4.36
CA GLU A 87 20.67 -19.12 -5.78
C GLU A 87 21.70 -18.06 -6.21
N ARG A 88 21.81 -16.91 -5.55
CA ARG A 88 22.47 -15.70 -6.10
C ARG A 88 23.56 -15.03 -5.25
N GLY A 89 23.74 -15.47 -4.00
CA GLY A 89 24.76 -14.92 -3.10
C GLY A 89 24.53 -13.47 -2.64
N LYS A 90 25.43 -13.00 -1.76
CA LYS A 90 25.34 -11.67 -1.10
C LYS A 90 25.17 -10.48 -2.04
N ASN A 91 25.69 -10.53 -3.25
CA ASN A 91 25.59 -9.42 -4.21
C ASN A 91 24.16 -9.19 -4.69
N ALA A 92 23.36 -10.25 -4.85
CA ALA A 92 21.96 -10.14 -5.27
C ALA A 92 21.08 -9.56 -4.17
N GLU A 93 21.29 -9.94 -2.91
CA GLU A 93 20.59 -9.38 -1.76
C GLU A 93 20.89 -7.89 -1.62
N ASN A 94 22.18 -7.50 -1.66
CA ASN A 94 22.60 -6.10 -1.58
C ASN A 94 21.97 -5.26 -2.70
N LYS A 95 21.91 -5.79 -3.92
CA LYS A 95 21.25 -5.12 -5.04
C LYS A 95 19.75 -4.92 -4.78
N LEU A 96 19.04 -5.95 -4.32
CA LEU A 96 17.61 -5.85 -3.99
C LEU A 96 17.36 -4.78 -2.91
N ILE A 97 18.12 -4.83 -1.81
CA ILE A 97 18.00 -3.84 -0.73
C ILE A 97 18.31 -2.43 -1.26
N SER A 98 19.34 -2.29 -2.07
CA SER A 98 19.71 -1.04 -2.73
C SER A 98 18.57 -0.51 -3.61
N ASP A 99 18.00 -1.36 -4.48
CA ASP A 99 16.88 -1.00 -5.36
C ASP A 99 15.64 -0.53 -4.59
N LEU A 100 15.35 -1.13 -3.42
CA LEU A 100 14.28 -0.71 -2.54
C LEU A 100 14.62 0.59 -1.81
N THR A 101 15.87 0.75 -1.37
CA THR A 101 16.31 1.91 -0.61
C THR A 101 16.32 3.16 -1.49
N TYR A 102 16.81 3.08 -2.72
CA TYR A 102 16.99 4.23 -3.60
C TYR A 102 15.80 4.54 -4.51
N ALA A 103 14.77 3.71 -4.56
CA ALA A 103 13.54 4.03 -5.29
C ALA A 103 12.97 5.38 -4.83
N ASP A 104 12.57 6.25 -5.76
CA ASP A 104 12.08 7.59 -5.41
C ASP A 104 10.84 7.53 -4.55
N ILE A 105 9.85 6.75 -4.98
CA ILE A 105 8.66 6.42 -4.20
C ILE A 105 8.58 4.90 -4.09
N LEU A 106 8.50 4.40 -2.85
CA LEU A 106 8.31 2.99 -2.56
C LEU A 106 6.94 2.79 -1.92
N ILE A 107 6.14 1.88 -2.48
CA ILE A 107 4.89 1.42 -1.85
C ILE A 107 5.13 0.01 -1.33
N ILE A 108 4.94 -0.18 -0.02
CA ILE A 108 4.98 -1.49 0.64
C ILE A 108 3.57 -1.83 1.10
N ASP A 109 2.92 -2.73 0.35
CA ASP A 109 1.56 -3.18 0.66
C ASP A 109 1.57 -4.32 1.69
N ASP A 110 0.52 -4.40 2.51
CA ASP A 110 0.34 -5.39 3.60
C ASP A 110 1.51 -5.45 4.59
N PHE A 111 2.07 -4.29 4.97
CA PHE A 111 3.17 -4.20 5.93
C PHE A 111 2.72 -4.62 7.33
N GLY A 112 3.54 -5.44 8.01
CA GLY A 112 3.22 -6.00 9.33
C GLY A 112 2.43 -7.31 9.30
N ALA A 113 2.27 -7.92 8.11
CA ALA A 113 1.64 -9.25 7.97
C ALA A 113 2.60 -10.39 8.38
N GLU A 114 3.88 -10.14 8.37
CA GLU A 114 4.95 -11.06 8.75
C GLU A 114 5.20 -11.08 10.26
N SER A 115 5.58 -12.23 10.78
CA SER A 115 5.95 -12.37 12.19
C SER A 115 7.37 -11.85 12.44
N GLY A 116 7.54 -11.07 13.51
CA GLY A 116 8.78 -10.41 13.90
C GLY A 116 9.91 -11.37 14.29
N LYS A 117 10.57 -11.97 13.31
CA LYS A 117 11.86 -12.66 13.50
C LYS A 117 12.97 -11.62 13.42
N ASP A 118 14.06 -11.83 14.15
CA ASP A 118 15.19 -10.87 14.23
C ASP A 118 15.75 -10.49 12.87
N TRP A 119 15.93 -11.46 11.97
CA TRP A 119 16.43 -11.20 10.62
C TRP A 119 15.47 -10.34 9.79
N ILE A 120 14.15 -10.44 10.00
CA ILE A 120 13.13 -9.60 9.33
C ILE A 120 13.28 -8.16 9.80
N ASN A 121 13.43 -7.96 11.12
CA ASN A 121 13.69 -6.64 11.69
C ASN A 121 14.99 -6.04 11.10
N GLU A 122 16.06 -6.81 11.00
CA GLU A 122 17.32 -6.36 10.42
C GLU A 122 17.15 -5.87 8.97
N LYS A 123 16.46 -6.65 8.13
CA LYS A 123 16.26 -6.30 6.71
C LYS A 123 15.37 -5.08 6.53
N PHE A 124 14.22 -5.04 7.21
CA PHE A 124 13.36 -3.85 7.14
C PHE A 124 14.00 -2.62 7.77
N TYR A 125 14.76 -2.78 8.86
CA TYR A 125 15.53 -1.68 9.41
C TYR A 125 16.50 -1.10 8.37
N GLY A 126 17.26 -1.94 7.68
CA GLY A 126 18.17 -1.50 6.63
C GLY A 126 17.49 -0.67 5.55
N ILE A 127 16.37 -1.17 5.01
CA ILE A 127 15.59 -0.50 3.96
C ILE A 127 14.98 0.81 4.48
N ILE A 128 14.25 0.76 5.59
CA ILE A 128 13.51 1.91 6.13
C ILE A 128 14.46 2.99 6.65
N ASN A 129 15.55 2.60 7.33
CA ASN A 129 16.54 3.54 7.81
C ASN A 129 17.28 4.25 6.65
N GLY A 130 17.69 3.51 5.62
CA GLY A 130 18.31 4.12 4.44
C GLY A 130 17.38 5.15 3.79
N ARG A 131 16.10 4.79 3.59
CA ARG A 131 15.11 5.70 3.04
C ARG A 131 14.83 6.92 3.94
N TYR A 132 14.81 6.70 5.26
CA TYR A 132 14.63 7.77 6.25
C TYR A 132 15.77 8.80 6.17
N VAL A 133 17.04 8.35 6.13
CA VAL A 133 18.23 9.19 6.04
C VAL A 133 18.22 10.00 4.74
N ASP A 134 17.92 9.35 3.62
CA ASP A 134 17.93 9.95 2.29
C ASP A 134 16.62 10.70 1.96
N LYS A 135 15.72 10.84 2.93
CA LYS A 135 14.39 11.47 2.76
C LYS A 135 13.59 10.91 1.57
N LYS A 136 13.70 9.61 1.34
CA LYS A 136 12.92 8.93 0.30
C LYS A 136 11.50 8.65 0.78
N THR A 137 10.53 8.95 -0.05
CA THR A 137 9.10 8.79 0.26
C THR A 137 8.68 7.32 0.28
N THR A 138 8.08 6.88 1.38
CA THR A 138 7.54 5.52 1.51
C THR A 138 6.05 5.57 1.85
N ILE A 139 5.25 4.78 1.15
CA ILE A 139 3.82 4.62 1.40
C ILE A 139 3.60 3.19 1.88
N PHE A 140 2.90 3.04 2.99
CA PHE A 140 2.57 1.75 3.57
C PHE A 140 1.07 1.53 3.55
N THR A 141 0.65 0.28 3.33
CA THR A 141 -0.65 -0.19 3.80
C THR A 141 -0.47 -1.25 4.87
N SER A 142 -1.36 -1.32 5.83
CA SER A 142 -1.28 -2.28 6.92
C SER A 142 -2.66 -2.68 7.45
N ASN A 143 -2.70 -3.85 8.09
CA ASN A 143 -3.85 -4.26 8.89
C ASN A 143 -3.71 -3.84 10.38
N TYR A 144 -2.68 -3.07 10.70
CA TYR A 144 -2.40 -2.61 12.06
C TYR A 144 -2.05 -1.12 12.06
N PRO A 145 -2.46 -0.33 13.06
CA PRO A 145 -1.88 0.99 13.30
C PRO A 145 -0.39 0.85 13.64
N ILE A 146 0.39 1.91 13.43
CA ILE A 146 1.85 1.89 13.69
C ILE A 146 2.15 1.41 15.11
N SER A 147 1.35 1.83 16.10
CA SER A 147 1.50 1.45 17.51
C SER A 147 1.33 -0.04 17.82
N ARG A 148 0.77 -0.83 16.89
CA ARG A 148 0.57 -2.28 17.03
C ARG A 148 1.46 -3.11 16.13
N LEU A 149 2.36 -2.49 15.39
CA LEU A 149 3.35 -3.21 14.59
C LEU A 149 4.30 -3.98 15.51
N LYS A 150 4.57 -5.23 15.14
CA LYS A 150 5.50 -6.10 15.87
C LYS A 150 6.92 -5.99 15.32
N TYR A 151 7.39 -4.78 15.16
CA TYR A 151 8.77 -4.46 14.75
C TYR A 151 9.53 -3.77 15.87
N ASP A 152 10.85 -3.71 15.71
CA ASP A 152 11.73 -2.90 16.56
C ASP A 152 11.27 -1.43 16.57
N ASP A 153 11.35 -0.77 17.75
CA ASP A 153 10.96 0.62 17.92
C ASP A 153 11.71 1.57 16.98
N ARG A 154 12.95 1.20 16.59
CA ARG A 154 13.73 1.97 15.62
C ARG A 154 13.06 2.02 14.23
N ILE A 155 12.31 0.98 13.86
CA ILE A 155 11.57 0.93 12.61
C ILE A 155 10.29 1.76 12.72
N THR A 156 9.50 1.49 13.76
CA THR A 156 8.20 2.13 13.97
C THR A 156 8.31 3.63 14.17
N ASN A 157 9.33 4.09 14.91
CA ASN A 157 9.59 5.52 15.09
C ASN A 157 9.93 6.23 13.77
N ARG A 158 10.74 5.62 12.89
CA ARG A 158 11.05 6.21 11.57
C ARG A 158 9.83 6.29 10.67
N ILE A 159 8.98 5.28 10.72
CA ILE A 159 7.71 5.29 9.99
C ILE A 159 6.82 6.42 10.52
N LEU A 160 6.68 6.52 11.83
CA LEU A 160 5.87 7.55 12.48
C LEU A 160 6.34 8.97 12.14
N GLU A 161 7.65 9.21 12.16
CA GLU A 161 8.23 10.54 11.86
C GLU A 161 8.09 10.94 10.39
N ARG A 162 8.01 9.97 9.47
CA ARG A 162 8.01 10.21 8.02
C ARG A 162 6.72 9.81 7.31
N SER A 163 5.64 9.54 8.04
CA SER A 163 4.36 9.17 7.44
C SER A 163 3.20 9.90 8.09
N LEU A 164 2.23 10.30 7.27
CA LEU A 164 0.91 10.66 7.77
C LEU A 164 0.12 9.37 7.98
N GLU A 165 -0.23 9.09 9.24
CA GLU A 165 -1.05 7.93 9.58
C GLU A 165 -2.51 8.21 9.23
N ILE A 166 -3.10 7.36 8.38
CA ILE A 166 -4.45 7.53 7.83
C ILE A 166 -5.28 6.30 8.19
N PRO A 167 -6.25 6.43 9.11
CA PRO A 167 -7.21 5.38 9.33
C PRO A 167 -8.08 5.18 8.09
N PHE A 168 -8.37 3.93 7.77
CA PHE A 168 -9.19 3.54 6.63
C PHE A 168 -10.40 2.74 7.10
N PRO A 169 -11.53 2.71 6.36
CA PRO A 169 -12.79 2.09 6.82
C PRO A 169 -12.62 0.68 7.36
N GLU A 170 -13.28 0.40 8.46
CA GLU A 170 -13.34 -0.93 9.09
C GLU A 170 -14.49 -1.77 8.51
N GLU A 171 -14.67 -1.70 7.19
CA GLU A 171 -15.68 -2.41 6.42
C GLU A 171 -15.06 -3.10 5.20
N SER A 172 -15.33 -4.40 5.02
CA SER A 172 -14.89 -5.13 3.84
C SER A 172 -15.76 -4.78 2.63
N VAL A 173 -15.12 -4.31 1.57
CA VAL A 173 -15.81 -4.02 0.30
C VAL A 173 -15.60 -5.13 -0.75
N ARG A 174 -14.84 -6.19 -0.42
CA ARG A 174 -14.54 -7.28 -1.37
C ARG A 174 -15.80 -8.02 -1.82
N GLU A 175 -16.65 -8.39 -0.87
CA GLU A 175 -17.88 -9.12 -1.15
C GLU A 175 -18.84 -8.29 -1.99
N HIS A 176 -19.05 -7.03 -1.62
CA HIS A 176 -19.91 -6.12 -2.35
C HIS A 176 -19.44 -5.88 -3.79
N ILE A 177 -18.14 -5.71 -3.99
CA ILE A 177 -17.58 -5.53 -5.34
C ILE A 177 -17.69 -6.83 -6.14
N ALA A 178 -17.41 -7.98 -5.54
CA ALA A 178 -17.52 -9.27 -6.20
C ALA A 178 -18.97 -9.57 -6.60
N ASP A 179 -19.93 -9.29 -5.73
CA ASP A 179 -21.35 -9.50 -6.01
C ASP A 179 -21.87 -8.53 -7.08
N ALA A 180 -21.46 -7.26 -7.04
CA ALA A 180 -21.80 -6.30 -8.09
C ALA A 180 -21.27 -6.74 -9.47
N MET A 181 -20.02 -7.21 -9.52
CA MET A 181 -19.42 -7.73 -10.75
C MET A 181 -20.14 -8.99 -11.26
N LYS A 182 -20.49 -9.93 -10.37
CA LYS A 182 -21.25 -11.14 -10.72
C LYS A 182 -22.62 -10.78 -11.28
N GLN A 183 -23.34 -9.86 -10.63
CA GLN A 183 -24.66 -9.41 -11.08
C GLN A 183 -24.58 -8.72 -12.45
N GLU A 184 -23.58 -7.90 -12.69
CA GLU A 184 -23.36 -7.28 -14.00
C GLU A 184 -23.07 -8.32 -15.09
N LEU A 185 -22.25 -9.33 -14.77
CA LEU A 185 -21.95 -10.41 -15.70
C LEU A 185 -23.18 -11.24 -16.04
N ILE A 186 -23.97 -11.61 -15.02
CA ILE A 186 -25.23 -12.35 -15.20
C ILE A 186 -26.21 -11.56 -16.11
N LYS A 187 -26.36 -10.25 -15.88
CA LYS A 187 -27.21 -9.40 -16.74
C LYS A 187 -26.72 -9.38 -18.19
N LYS A 188 -25.39 -9.32 -18.41
CA LYS A 188 -24.82 -9.38 -19.77
C LYS A 188 -25.06 -10.72 -20.45
N ILE A 189 -24.95 -11.83 -19.72
CA ILE A 189 -25.22 -13.19 -20.24
C ILE A 189 -26.71 -13.32 -20.61
N GLN A 190 -27.61 -12.93 -19.72
CA GLN A 190 -29.06 -13.02 -19.94
C GLN A 190 -29.56 -12.04 -21.02
N GLY A 191 -28.97 -10.84 -21.11
CA GLY A 191 -29.27 -9.86 -22.14
C GLY A 191 -28.77 -10.23 -23.54
N GLY A 192 -27.71 -11.06 -23.62
CA GLY A 192 -27.17 -11.56 -24.89
C GLY A 192 -27.96 -12.68 -25.54
N GLU A 193 -28.83 -13.38 -24.79
CA GLU A 193 -29.68 -14.43 -25.33
C GLU A 193 -30.94 -13.89 -26.05
N ASN A 194 -31.38 -12.66 -25.74
CA ASN A 194 -32.55 -12.05 -26.39
C ASN A 194 -32.23 -11.37 -27.74
N GLY A 195 -30.97 -11.40 -28.21
CA GLY A 195 -30.57 -10.82 -29.51
C GLY A 195 -30.41 -11.80 -30.67
N LYS A 196 -30.74 -13.10 -30.48
CA LYS A 196 -30.57 -14.14 -31.51
C LYS A 196 -31.85 -14.81 -31.96
N GLN A 197 -33.01 -14.20 -31.69
CA GLN A 197 -34.30 -14.64 -32.26
C GLN A 197 -34.99 -13.43 -32.88
N ALA A 198 -34.53 -13.05 -34.04
CA ALA A 198 -35.29 -12.28 -35.05
C ALA A 198 -34.67 -12.52 -36.42
#